data_b602351422f4a7e3a93dc447960d61a6
#
_entry.id   b602351422f4a7e3a93dc447960d61a6
#
_cell.length_a   1.000
_cell.length_b   1.000
_cell.length_c   1.000
_cell.angle_alpha   90.00
_cell.angle_beta   90.00
_cell.angle_gamma   90.00
#
_symmetry.space_group_name_H-M   'P 1'
#
loop_
_entity.id
_entity.type
_entity.pdbx_description
1 polymer ?
#
loop_
_entity_poly.entity_id
_entity_poly.type
_entity_poly.pdbx_seq_one_letter_code
_entity_poly.pdbx_strand_id
1 'polypeptide(L)'
;MRGIHLFYAETADNAYAMLRREFRADIEIYIERVKPVVEDVKRRGWEAVREYTLRFDKTDVVDPRIPREKLKEALDVIGEKIRWALEVAIDSVREYHEATKPREVVYESRHHGIRIILKPIPLTSVGVYVPGGAHPYPSSTIMTVVPAKTAGVRRVVVATPPRPSEGFPAHPVILAAAHLTGVDMVYTIGGAQAIAALAYGARPYVEPVDKIVGPGSPYVVAAKYLVSRDVGIDMLAGPSEVMIIASKDAQKDVERLALDLLAQAEHGILSIGVLATDSRELALSIIDKVAMLMRDRSNEIGSIYVFVLDSLEECITFANLVAPEHLELAGESASQLIDKVENAGAITVNTPVALTDFSAGPSHVLPTGGSARWRGGLSTYDFVKLVAVTEVLDLKVASELVEAAKILAEVEGFNFHKESLEELIR
;
A
#
# COMPACT_ATOMS: atom_id res chain seq x y z
N MET A 1 -3.41 -7.48 -28.43
CA MET A 1 -2.40 -6.57 -27.86
C MET A 1 -3.11 -5.31 -27.44
N ARG A 2 -3.28 -5.05 -26.13
CA ARG A 2 -3.57 -3.71 -25.66
C ARG A 2 -2.30 -2.92 -25.94
N GLY A 3 -2.38 -1.79 -26.65
CA GLY A 3 -1.29 -1.26 -27.40
C GLY A 3 -0.47 -0.20 -26.69
N ILE A 4 0.56 0.25 -27.38
CA ILE A 4 1.25 1.50 -27.10
C ILE A 4 0.44 2.61 -27.76
N HIS A 5 0.09 3.64 -26.98
CA HIS A 5 -0.71 4.78 -27.44
C HIS A 5 0.12 6.05 -27.34
N LEU A 6 0.25 6.77 -28.45
CA LEU A 6 0.96 8.06 -28.51
C LEU A 6 -0.04 9.20 -28.61
N PHE A 7 0.12 10.18 -27.72
CA PHE A 7 -0.69 11.38 -27.68
C PHE A 7 0.18 12.65 -27.72
N TYR A 8 -0.35 13.68 -28.34
CA TYR A 8 0.19 15.02 -28.29
C TYR A 8 -0.80 15.90 -27.54
N ALA A 9 -0.35 16.59 -26.51
CA ALA A 9 -1.18 17.46 -25.69
C ALA A 9 -0.44 18.75 -25.40
N GLU A 10 -1.07 19.88 -25.68
CA GLU A 10 -0.47 21.19 -25.39
C GLU A 10 -0.40 21.46 -23.89
N THR A 11 -1.37 20.97 -23.13
CA THR A 11 -1.48 21.20 -21.69
C THR A 11 -1.67 19.93 -20.90
N ALA A 12 -1.34 20.00 -19.59
CA ALA A 12 -1.56 18.93 -18.62
C ALA A 12 -3.04 18.53 -18.53
N ASP A 13 -3.98 19.48 -18.56
CA ASP A 13 -5.42 19.22 -18.51
C ASP A 13 -5.89 18.40 -19.71
N ASN A 14 -5.39 18.72 -20.92
CA ASN A 14 -5.70 17.96 -22.11
C ASN A 14 -5.16 16.54 -22.03
N ALA A 15 -3.91 16.36 -21.58
CA ALA A 15 -3.30 15.04 -21.35
C ALA A 15 -4.11 14.23 -20.34
N TYR A 16 -4.48 14.83 -19.22
CA TYR A 16 -5.28 14.20 -18.18
C TYR A 16 -6.68 13.79 -18.64
N ALA A 17 -7.34 14.66 -19.42
CA ALA A 17 -8.64 14.34 -20.00
C ALA A 17 -8.58 13.16 -20.99
N MET A 18 -7.49 13.05 -21.75
CA MET A 18 -7.25 11.91 -22.65
C MET A 18 -7.02 10.62 -21.85
N LEU A 19 -6.13 10.65 -20.85
CA LEU A 19 -5.81 9.49 -20.02
C LEU A 19 -7.02 8.99 -19.25
N ARG A 20 -7.84 9.87 -18.65
CA ARG A 20 -9.05 9.49 -17.90
C ARG A 20 -10.10 8.74 -18.72
N ARG A 21 -10.13 8.89 -20.04
CA ARG A 21 -11.07 8.15 -20.91
C ARG A 21 -10.72 6.68 -20.99
N GLU A 22 -9.43 6.36 -20.79
CA GLU A 22 -8.90 4.98 -20.84
C GLU A 22 -9.03 4.26 -19.49
N PHE A 23 -9.18 5.03 -18.38
CA PHE A 23 -9.23 4.53 -17.02
C PHE A 23 -10.66 4.39 -16.50
N ARG A 24 -11.21 3.17 -16.46
CA ARG A 24 -12.39 2.84 -15.65
C ARG A 24 -12.26 1.40 -15.14
N ALA A 25 -11.70 1.23 -13.95
CA ALA A 25 -11.94 0.04 -13.16
C ALA A 25 -13.23 0.25 -12.36
N ASP A 26 -14.31 -0.37 -12.79
CA ASP A 26 -15.57 -0.32 -12.05
C ASP A 26 -15.51 -1.32 -10.88
N ILE A 27 -15.17 -0.82 -9.69
CA ILE A 27 -15.09 -1.64 -8.47
C ILE A 27 -16.48 -2.12 -8.02
N GLU A 28 -17.56 -1.44 -8.41
CA GLU A 28 -18.92 -1.77 -7.98
C GLU A 28 -19.31 -3.20 -8.39
N ILE A 29 -18.90 -3.65 -9.57
CA ILE A 29 -19.14 -5.02 -10.03
C ILE A 29 -18.52 -6.05 -9.09
N TYR A 30 -17.36 -5.76 -8.53
CA TYR A 30 -16.68 -6.65 -7.59
C TYR A 30 -17.30 -6.59 -6.20
N ILE A 31 -17.76 -5.42 -5.76
CA ILE A 31 -18.45 -5.22 -4.49
C ILE A 31 -19.73 -6.10 -4.45
N GLU A 32 -20.56 -6.05 -5.49
CA GLU A 32 -21.78 -6.87 -5.59
C GLU A 32 -21.48 -8.36 -5.52
N ARG A 33 -20.42 -8.82 -6.17
CA ARG A 33 -20.01 -10.24 -6.18
C ARG A 33 -19.43 -10.71 -4.85
N VAL A 34 -18.75 -9.84 -4.12
CA VAL A 34 -18.02 -10.17 -2.88
C VAL A 34 -18.91 -10.06 -1.64
N LYS A 35 -19.88 -9.15 -1.68
CA LYS A 35 -20.78 -8.92 -0.55
C LYS A 35 -21.39 -10.20 0.05
N PRO A 36 -21.95 -11.14 -0.73
CA PRO A 36 -22.48 -12.39 -0.19
C PRO A 36 -21.41 -13.23 0.53
N VAL A 37 -20.17 -13.23 0.02
CA VAL A 37 -19.05 -13.98 0.63
C VAL A 37 -18.70 -13.39 2.00
N VAL A 38 -18.57 -12.06 2.08
CA VAL A 38 -18.24 -11.35 3.33
C VAL A 38 -19.34 -11.56 4.38
N GLU A 39 -20.61 -11.41 4.00
CA GLU A 39 -21.75 -11.60 4.90
C GLU A 39 -21.87 -13.04 5.39
N ASP A 40 -21.59 -14.01 4.54
CA ASP A 40 -21.65 -15.42 4.89
C ASP A 40 -20.53 -15.84 5.83
N VAL A 41 -19.29 -15.37 5.60
CA VAL A 41 -18.17 -15.59 6.53
C VAL A 41 -18.46 -14.93 7.89
N LYS A 42 -19.01 -13.72 7.91
CA LYS A 42 -19.42 -13.03 9.15
C LYS A 42 -20.41 -13.87 9.95
N ARG A 43 -21.32 -14.58 9.28
CA ARG A 43 -22.38 -15.38 9.91
C ARG A 43 -21.93 -16.78 10.31
N ARG A 44 -21.26 -17.53 9.40
CA ARG A 44 -20.92 -18.96 9.56
C ARG A 44 -19.46 -19.22 9.97
N GLY A 45 -18.61 -18.18 9.94
CA GLY A 45 -17.20 -18.29 10.34
C GLY A 45 -16.42 -19.28 9.47
N TRP A 46 -15.70 -20.21 10.12
CA TRP A 46 -14.82 -21.14 9.45
C TRP A 46 -15.48 -22.02 8.40
N GLU A 47 -16.70 -22.46 8.64
CA GLU A 47 -17.43 -23.28 7.68
C GLU A 47 -17.57 -22.59 6.32
N ALA A 48 -17.95 -21.33 6.31
CA ALA A 48 -18.02 -20.53 5.08
C ALA A 48 -16.64 -20.33 4.44
N VAL A 49 -15.62 -20.01 5.24
CA VAL A 49 -14.24 -19.83 4.74
C VAL A 49 -13.75 -21.08 4.02
N ARG A 50 -13.94 -22.27 4.62
CA ARG A 50 -13.54 -23.56 4.03
C ARG A 50 -14.27 -23.83 2.72
N GLU A 51 -15.59 -23.61 2.71
CA GLU A 51 -16.43 -23.79 1.51
C GLU A 51 -15.97 -22.90 0.35
N TYR A 52 -15.75 -21.61 0.61
CA TYR A 52 -15.28 -20.68 -0.41
C TYR A 52 -13.83 -20.98 -0.85
N THR A 53 -12.96 -21.42 0.06
CA THR A 53 -11.60 -21.84 -0.28
C THR A 53 -11.61 -23.06 -1.19
N LEU A 54 -12.45 -24.05 -0.89
CA LEU A 54 -12.64 -25.21 -1.78
C LEU A 54 -13.19 -24.77 -3.14
N ARG A 55 -14.15 -23.87 -3.15
CA ARG A 55 -14.80 -23.39 -4.38
C ARG A 55 -13.87 -22.58 -5.28
N PHE A 56 -13.10 -21.65 -4.71
CA PHE A 56 -12.29 -20.68 -5.48
C PHE A 56 -10.85 -21.15 -5.68
N ASP A 57 -10.22 -21.71 -4.64
CA ASP A 57 -8.83 -22.14 -4.67
C ASP A 57 -8.70 -23.65 -4.98
N LYS A 58 -9.83 -24.39 -5.13
CA LYS A 58 -9.87 -25.84 -5.42
C LYS A 58 -9.11 -26.69 -4.40
N THR A 59 -8.96 -26.19 -3.19
CA THR A 59 -8.23 -26.84 -2.11
C THR A 59 -9.12 -26.98 -0.87
N ASP A 60 -9.27 -28.21 -0.35
CA ASP A 60 -9.95 -28.43 0.92
C ASP A 60 -9.00 -28.22 2.07
N VAL A 61 -9.14 -27.10 2.75
CA VAL A 61 -8.33 -26.72 3.90
C VAL A 61 -9.09 -27.05 5.18
N VAL A 62 -8.63 -28.05 5.93
CA VAL A 62 -9.25 -28.46 7.21
C VAL A 62 -8.80 -27.55 8.35
N ASP A 63 -7.50 -27.31 8.47
CA ASP A 63 -6.89 -26.34 9.39
C ASP A 63 -6.03 -25.37 8.56
N PRO A 64 -6.36 -24.07 8.56
CA PRO A 64 -5.62 -23.09 7.74
C PRO A 64 -4.27 -22.69 8.33
N ARG A 65 -3.99 -23.04 9.59
CA ARG A 65 -2.79 -22.59 10.30
C ARG A 65 -1.58 -23.37 9.82
N ILE A 66 -0.52 -22.65 9.48
CA ILE A 66 0.76 -23.25 9.13
C ILE A 66 1.65 -23.26 10.37
N PRO A 67 2.10 -24.45 10.82
CA PRO A 67 3.01 -24.56 11.96
C PRO A 67 4.34 -23.82 11.72
N ARG A 68 4.94 -23.29 12.79
CA ARG A 68 6.24 -22.56 12.70
C ARG A 68 7.36 -23.42 12.13
N GLU A 69 7.32 -24.72 12.41
CA GLU A 69 8.27 -25.71 11.88
C GLU A 69 8.22 -25.73 10.35
N LYS A 70 7.02 -25.65 9.76
CA LYS A 70 6.85 -25.59 8.30
C LYS A 70 7.39 -24.28 7.70
N LEU A 71 7.29 -23.16 8.42
CA LEU A 71 7.90 -21.89 7.99
C LEU A 71 9.44 -22.01 7.96
N LYS A 72 10.01 -22.67 8.97
CA LYS A 72 11.46 -22.93 9.04
C LYS A 72 11.91 -23.90 7.96
N GLU A 73 11.20 -25.03 7.77
CA GLU A 73 11.48 -25.97 6.67
C GLU A 73 11.45 -25.26 5.30
N ALA A 74 10.53 -24.34 5.09
CA ALA A 74 10.47 -23.57 3.86
C ALA A 74 11.74 -22.74 3.62
N LEU A 75 12.35 -22.20 4.67
CA LEU A 75 13.62 -21.48 4.58
C LEU A 75 14.77 -22.38 4.12
N ASP A 76 14.75 -23.64 4.55
CA ASP A 76 15.79 -24.60 4.19
C ASP A 76 15.70 -25.06 2.71
N VAL A 77 14.52 -25.03 2.10
CA VAL A 77 14.30 -25.52 0.72
C VAL A 77 14.43 -24.45 -0.37
N ILE A 78 14.32 -23.17 -0.05
CA ILE A 78 14.35 -22.08 -1.07
C ILE A 78 15.75 -21.82 -1.66
N GLY A 79 16.80 -22.39 -1.07
CA GLY A 79 18.18 -22.22 -1.47
C GLY A 79 18.83 -20.89 -1.03
N GLU A 80 20.16 -20.90 -0.93
CA GLU A 80 20.94 -19.80 -0.34
C GLU A 80 20.78 -18.47 -1.08
N LYS A 81 20.68 -18.48 -2.40
CA LYS A 81 20.55 -17.26 -3.21
C LYS A 81 19.25 -16.50 -2.90
N ILE A 82 18.14 -17.23 -2.81
CA ILE A 82 16.83 -16.64 -2.51
C ILE A 82 16.81 -16.16 -1.06
N ARG A 83 17.32 -16.99 -0.14
CA ARG A 83 17.45 -16.62 1.27
C ARG A 83 18.22 -15.31 1.43
N TRP A 84 19.40 -15.21 0.84
CA TRP A 84 20.23 -13.99 0.87
C TRP A 84 19.45 -12.77 0.36
N ALA A 85 18.74 -12.89 -0.78
CA ALA A 85 17.97 -11.79 -1.33
C ALA A 85 16.84 -11.32 -0.40
N LEU A 86 16.15 -12.26 0.27
CA LEU A 86 15.12 -11.93 1.27
C LEU A 86 15.74 -11.21 2.48
N GLU A 87 16.88 -11.72 2.99
CA GLU A 87 17.57 -11.12 4.14
C GLU A 87 18.03 -9.68 3.84
N VAL A 88 18.63 -9.45 2.67
CA VAL A 88 19.05 -8.09 2.25
C VAL A 88 17.85 -7.14 2.14
N ALA A 89 16.76 -7.58 1.51
CA ALA A 89 15.54 -6.77 1.38
C ALA A 89 14.92 -6.45 2.76
N ILE A 90 14.85 -7.45 3.65
CA ILE A 90 14.32 -7.30 5.01
C ILE A 90 15.16 -6.27 5.80
N ASP A 91 16.48 -6.34 5.72
CA ASP A 91 17.36 -5.46 6.46
C ASP A 91 17.24 -4.01 5.96
N SER A 92 17.22 -3.79 4.65
CA SER A 92 17.02 -2.46 4.06
C SER A 92 15.66 -1.86 4.46
N VAL A 93 14.58 -2.63 4.35
CA VAL A 93 13.23 -2.19 4.72
C VAL A 93 13.14 -1.88 6.22
N ARG A 94 13.79 -2.69 7.06
CA ARG A 94 13.84 -2.46 8.50
C ARG A 94 14.61 -1.19 8.85
N GLU A 95 15.78 -0.99 8.28
CA GLU A 95 16.61 0.19 8.52
C GLU A 95 15.85 1.49 8.17
N TYR A 96 15.23 1.53 6.99
CA TYR A 96 14.41 2.66 6.57
C TYR A 96 13.27 2.95 7.57
N HIS A 97 12.52 1.92 7.95
CA HIS A 97 11.36 2.09 8.82
C HIS A 97 11.75 2.39 10.28
N GLU A 98 12.90 1.93 10.77
CA GLU A 98 13.44 2.34 12.07
C GLU A 98 13.82 3.82 12.08
N ALA A 99 14.42 4.31 10.99
CA ALA A 99 14.78 5.72 10.86
C ALA A 99 13.57 6.67 10.77
N THR A 100 12.47 6.19 10.14
CA THR A 100 11.28 7.01 9.83
C THR A 100 10.10 6.77 10.75
N LYS A 101 10.19 5.89 11.74
CA LYS A 101 9.05 5.60 12.63
C LYS A 101 8.61 6.80 13.46
N PRO A 102 7.29 6.91 13.77
CA PRO A 102 6.76 7.99 14.58
C PRO A 102 7.37 7.98 15.97
N ARG A 103 7.69 9.17 16.48
CA ARG A 103 8.23 9.39 17.83
C ARG A 103 7.21 10.15 18.67
N GLU A 104 7.33 10.00 19.98
CA GLU A 104 6.58 10.82 20.91
C GLU A 104 6.97 12.29 20.75
N VAL A 105 5.96 13.17 20.71
CA VAL A 105 6.15 14.62 20.67
C VAL A 105 5.56 15.22 21.91
N VAL A 106 6.36 15.95 22.68
CA VAL A 106 5.94 16.66 23.88
C VAL A 106 5.85 18.15 23.57
N TYR A 107 4.67 18.72 23.78
CA TYR A 107 4.43 20.17 23.73
C TYR A 107 4.06 20.66 25.11
N GLU A 108 4.86 21.60 25.65
CA GLU A 108 4.59 22.30 26.91
C GLU A 108 4.36 23.76 26.64
N SER A 109 3.19 24.26 27.02
CA SER A 109 2.89 25.68 26.97
C SER A 109 2.99 26.29 28.36
N ARG A 110 4.05 27.02 28.60
CA ARG A 110 4.21 27.79 29.84
C ARG A 110 3.16 28.91 29.95
N HIS A 111 2.76 29.45 28.80
CA HIS A 111 1.74 30.50 28.75
C HIS A 111 0.35 30.00 29.14
N HIS A 112 0.04 28.74 28.81
CA HIS A 112 -1.26 28.13 29.12
C HIS A 112 -1.22 27.10 30.25
N GLY A 113 -0.07 26.85 30.87
CA GLY A 113 0.06 25.92 32.00
C GLY A 113 -0.32 24.47 31.66
N ILE A 114 -0.17 24.03 30.43
CA ILE A 114 -0.54 22.70 29.94
C ILE A 114 0.64 21.97 29.29
N ARG A 115 0.60 20.64 29.39
CA ARG A 115 1.43 19.73 28.61
C ARG A 115 0.52 18.88 27.73
N ILE A 116 0.90 18.73 26.46
CA ILE A 116 0.27 17.80 25.53
C ILE A 116 1.33 16.84 25.00
N ILE A 117 1.09 15.55 25.13
CA ILE A 117 1.97 14.51 24.60
C ILE A 117 1.24 13.82 23.46
N LEU A 118 1.79 13.90 22.23
CA LEU A 118 1.32 13.09 21.11
C LEU A 118 2.07 11.75 21.14
N LYS A 119 1.38 10.71 21.57
CA LYS A 119 1.97 9.39 21.82
C LYS A 119 1.63 8.40 20.72
N PRO A 120 2.62 7.87 20.00
CA PRO A 120 2.38 6.77 19.06
C PRO A 120 2.16 5.47 19.85
N ILE A 121 0.97 4.88 19.70
CA ILE A 121 0.59 3.61 20.35
C ILE A 121 0.41 2.56 19.24
N PRO A 122 1.22 1.49 19.21
CA PRO A 122 1.07 0.42 18.22
C PRO A 122 -0.32 -0.22 18.26
N LEU A 123 -0.80 -0.65 17.09
CA LEU A 123 -1.98 -1.50 16.99
C LEU A 123 -1.72 -2.82 17.72
N THR A 124 -2.77 -3.45 18.24
CA THR A 124 -2.60 -4.73 18.92
C THR A 124 -2.37 -5.87 17.95
N SER A 125 -3.08 -5.85 16.81
CA SER A 125 -3.04 -6.91 15.80
C SER A 125 -3.23 -6.40 14.38
N VAL A 126 -2.51 -7.03 13.43
CA VAL A 126 -2.56 -6.71 12.01
C VAL A 126 -2.64 -8.01 11.20
N GLY A 127 -3.57 -8.05 10.26
CA GLY A 127 -3.68 -9.09 9.24
C GLY A 127 -3.07 -8.60 7.93
N VAL A 128 -2.11 -9.33 7.42
CA VAL A 128 -1.44 -9.06 6.15
C VAL A 128 -2.01 -10.02 5.10
N TYR A 129 -2.54 -9.50 4.02
CA TYR A 129 -2.90 -10.31 2.86
C TYR A 129 -1.74 -10.34 1.87
N VAL A 130 -1.27 -11.55 1.54
CA VAL A 130 -0.20 -11.77 0.57
C VAL A 130 -0.75 -12.55 -0.62
N PRO A 131 -0.77 -11.98 -1.83
CA PRO A 131 -1.15 -12.73 -3.02
C PRO A 131 -0.20 -13.92 -3.27
N GLY A 132 -0.72 -15.04 -3.77
CA GLY A 132 0.08 -16.24 -3.97
C GLY A 132 -0.50 -17.18 -5.03
N GLY A 133 -1.49 -16.71 -5.82
CA GLY A 133 -2.20 -17.53 -6.81
C GLY A 133 -1.36 -17.83 -8.06
N ALA A 134 -1.18 -16.86 -8.94
CA ALA A 134 -0.41 -17.04 -10.19
C ALA A 134 1.11 -17.04 -9.91
N HIS A 135 1.58 -16.05 -9.16
CA HIS A 135 2.99 -15.88 -8.76
C HIS A 135 3.08 -15.68 -7.25
N PRO A 136 4.18 -16.10 -6.61
CA PRO A 136 4.44 -15.80 -5.20
C PRO A 136 4.93 -14.34 -5.07
N TYR A 137 4.46 -13.64 -4.02
CA TYR A 137 4.87 -12.29 -3.70
C TYR A 137 5.55 -12.21 -2.32
N PRO A 138 6.78 -12.74 -2.16
CA PRO A 138 7.51 -12.63 -0.90
C PRO A 138 7.82 -11.18 -0.54
N SER A 139 8.01 -10.30 -1.54
CA SER A 139 8.19 -8.86 -1.34
C SER A 139 7.00 -8.23 -0.61
N SER A 140 5.76 -8.60 -0.95
CA SER A 140 4.57 -8.11 -0.23
C SER A 140 4.58 -8.53 1.25
N THR A 141 5.12 -9.71 1.58
CA THR A 141 5.32 -10.11 2.99
C THR A 141 6.32 -9.18 3.68
N ILE A 142 7.46 -8.91 3.05
CA ILE A 142 8.49 -8.02 3.60
C ILE A 142 7.95 -6.61 3.79
N MET A 143 7.39 -6.03 2.72
CA MET A 143 6.93 -4.65 2.65
C MET A 143 5.72 -4.31 3.55
N THR A 144 5.07 -5.33 4.10
CA THR A 144 3.94 -5.16 5.03
C THR A 144 4.28 -5.58 6.45
N VAL A 145 4.95 -6.72 6.62
CA VAL A 145 5.25 -7.28 7.95
C VAL A 145 6.37 -6.50 8.64
N VAL A 146 7.44 -6.15 7.91
CA VAL A 146 8.58 -5.44 8.51
C VAL A 146 8.16 -4.09 9.10
N PRO A 147 7.45 -3.19 8.38
CA PRO A 147 6.98 -1.94 8.98
C PRO A 147 6.00 -2.16 10.14
N ALA A 148 5.13 -3.19 10.10
CA ALA A 148 4.23 -3.51 11.22
C ALA A 148 5.01 -3.93 12.48
N LYS A 149 6.01 -4.80 12.33
CA LYS A 149 6.88 -5.24 13.43
C LYS A 149 7.74 -4.09 13.96
N THR A 150 8.30 -3.26 13.08
CA THR A 150 9.09 -2.07 13.44
C THR A 150 8.26 -1.04 14.20
N ALA A 151 6.98 -0.90 13.87
CA ALA A 151 6.04 -0.07 14.62
C ALA A 151 5.68 -0.63 16.02
N GLY A 152 6.02 -1.89 16.29
CA GLY A 152 5.76 -2.54 17.59
C GLY A 152 4.41 -3.26 17.67
N VAL A 153 3.79 -3.63 16.55
CA VAL A 153 2.55 -4.44 16.53
C VAL A 153 2.81 -5.79 17.18
N ARG A 154 1.98 -6.15 18.17
CA ARG A 154 2.18 -7.35 18.98
C ARG A 154 1.89 -8.63 18.23
N ARG A 155 0.80 -8.64 17.42
CA ARG A 155 0.37 -9.81 16.65
C ARG A 155 0.23 -9.44 15.17
N VAL A 156 1.13 -9.99 14.35
CA VAL A 156 1.09 -9.83 12.88
C VAL A 156 0.84 -11.21 12.26
N VAL A 157 -0.26 -11.36 11.56
CA VAL A 157 -0.64 -12.61 10.91
C VAL A 157 -0.69 -12.43 9.39
N VAL A 158 -0.34 -13.47 8.64
CA VAL A 158 -0.37 -13.46 7.18
C VAL A 158 -1.47 -14.40 6.70
N ALA A 159 -2.27 -13.98 5.73
CA ALA A 159 -3.17 -14.82 4.96
C ALA A 159 -2.69 -14.86 3.50
N THR A 160 -2.51 -16.07 2.96
CA THR A 160 -2.11 -16.29 1.57
C THR A 160 -2.88 -17.46 0.98
N PRO A 161 -3.26 -17.43 -0.32
CA PRO A 161 -4.00 -18.54 -0.92
C PRO A 161 -3.28 -19.87 -0.78
N PRO A 162 -4.01 -20.97 -0.57
CA PRO A 162 -3.43 -22.31 -0.61
C PRO A 162 -2.86 -22.59 -2.00
N ARG A 163 -1.64 -23.02 -2.03
CA ARG A 163 -0.94 -23.48 -3.25
C ARG A 163 -0.06 -24.65 -2.88
N PRO A 164 -0.64 -25.86 -2.73
CA PRO A 164 0.12 -27.05 -2.37
C PRO A 164 1.26 -27.28 -3.37
N SER A 165 2.49 -27.25 -2.90
CA SER A 165 3.70 -27.46 -3.69
C SER A 165 4.79 -28.05 -2.82
N GLU A 166 5.46 -29.10 -3.30
CA GLU A 166 6.64 -29.67 -2.64
C GLU A 166 6.44 -30.02 -1.15
N GLY A 167 5.23 -30.43 -0.77
CA GLY A 167 4.89 -30.76 0.63
C GLY A 167 4.53 -29.56 1.51
N PHE A 168 4.40 -28.37 0.93
CA PHE A 168 3.96 -27.15 1.61
C PHE A 168 2.52 -26.77 1.21
N PRO A 169 1.71 -26.24 2.16
CA PRO A 169 0.32 -25.81 1.88
C PRO A 169 0.21 -24.48 1.13
N ALA A 170 1.29 -23.68 1.13
CA ALA A 170 1.44 -22.43 0.38
C ALA A 170 2.84 -22.35 -0.21
N HIS A 171 3.12 -21.38 -1.08
CA HIS A 171 4.41 -21.30 -1.78
C HIS A 171 5.59 -21.14 -0.81
N PRO A 172 6.63 -21.98 -0.86
CA PRO A 172 7.72 -21.99 0.12
C PRO A 172 8.42 -20.64 0.30
N VAL A 173 8.60 -19.86 -0.77
CA VAL A 173 9.26 -18.53 -0.69
C VAL A 173 8.45 -17.52 0.14
N ILE A 174 7.10 -17.58 0.10
CA ILE A 174 6.25 -16.75 0.97
C ILE A 174 6.40 -17.18 2.43
N LEU A 175 6.43 -18.49 2.69
CA LEU A 175 6.59 -19.06 4.04
C LEU A 175 7.95 -18.71 4.63
N ALA A 176 9.00 -18.79 3.82
CA ALA A 176 10.35 -18.39 4.22
C ALA A 176 10.44 -16.88 4.55
N ALA A 177 9.85 -16.01 3.71
CA ALA A 177 9.75 -14.59 4.00
C ALA A 177 8.97 -14.33 5.31
N ALA A 178 7.87 -15.05 5.55
CA ALA A 178 7.09 -14.97 6.79
C ALA A 178 7.92 -15.42 8.01
N HIS A 179 8.75 -16.47 7.86
CA HIS A 179 9.67 -16.89 8.92
C HIS A 179 10.70 -15.81 9.25
N LEU A 180 11.40 -15.29 8.24
CA LEU A 180 12.47 -14.29 8.40
C LEU A 180 11.94 -12.95 8.96
N THR A 181 10.71 -12.56 8.62
CA THR A 181 10.09 -11.33 9.12
C THR A 181 9.45 -11.47 10.51
N GLY A 182 9.40 -12.70 11.06
CA GLY A 182 8.89 -12.94 12.41
C GLY A 182 7.38 -12.84 12.54
N VAL A 183 6.64 -13.35 11.55
CA VAL A 183 5.17 -13.46 11.56
C VAL A 183 4.70 -14.37 12.69
N ASP A 184 3.62 -14.01 13.39
CA ASP A 184 3.11 -14.81 14.51
C ASP A 184 2.29 -16.01 14.05
N MET A 185 1.60 -15.91 12.90
CA MET A 185 0.81 -16.99 12.29
C MET A 185 0.67 -16.77 10.79
N VAL A 186 0.70 -17.85 10.03
CA VAL A 186 0.34 -17.87 8.61
C VAL A 186 -0.90 -18.74 8.42
N TYR A 187 -1.89 -18.21 7.67
CA TYR A 187 -3.10 -18.89 7.29
C TYR A 187 -3.13 -19.17 5.78
N THR A 188 -3.43 -20.40 5.39
CA THR A 188 -3.66 -20.77 3.98
C THR A 188 -5.09 -20.52 3.58
N ILE A 189 -5.46 -19.26 3.46
CA ILE A 189 -6.75 -18.79 2.95
C ILE A 189 -6.50 -17.59 2.01
N GLY A 190 -7.22 -17.57 0.88
CA GLY A 190 -7.08 -16.53 -0.15
C GLY A 190 -8.36 -15.70 -0.32
N GLY A 191 -8.33 -14.77 -1.25
CA GLY A 191 -9.50 -14.04 -1.73
C GLY A 191 -10.29 -13.24 -0.69
N ALA A 192 -11.54 -12.97 -1.03
CA ALA A 192 -12.47 -12.19 -0.19
C ALA A 192 -12.78 -12.88 1.14
N GLN A 193 -12.83 -14.22 1.17
CA GLN A 193 -13.07 -15.00 2.39
C GLN A 193 -11.93 -14.85 3.40
N ALA A 194 -10.68 -14.64 2.95
CA ALA A 194 -9.56 -14.36 3.83
C ALA A 194 -9.70 -12.98 4.50
N ILE A 195 -10.08 -11.96 3.73
CA ILE A 195 -10.32 -10.61 4.25
C ILE A 195 -11.45 -10.61 5.28
N ALA A 196 -12.56 -11.29 4.98
CA ALA A 196 -13.69 -11.44 5.91
C ALA A 196 -13.29 -12.22 7.18
N ALA A 197 -12.49 -13.29 7.06
CA ALA A 197 -11.98 -14.05 8.20
C ALA A 197 -11.05 -13.22 9.09
N LEU A 198 -10.18 -12.39 8.51
CA LEU A 198 -9.32 -11.47 9.26
C LEU A 198 -10.13 -10.37 9.95
N ALA A 199 -11.22 -9.89 9.33
CA ALA A 199 -12.06 -8.84 9.89
C ALA A 199 -12.95 -9.32 11.03
N TYR A 200 -13.63 -10.46 10.86
CA TYR A 200 -14.67 -10.92 11.79
C TYR A 200 -14.27 -12.14 12.62
N GLY A 201 -13.12 -12.72 12.30
CA GLY A 201 -12.73 -14.02 12.84
C GLY A 201 -13.42 -15.17 12.11
N ALA A 202 -12.79 -16.36 12.21
CA ALA A 202 -13.35 -17.64 11.71
C ALA A 202 -12.94 -18.74 12.71
N ARG A 203 -13.67 -18.78 13.83
CA ARG A 203 -13.38 -19.75 14.89
C ARG A 203 -13.53 -21.18 14.40
N PRO A 204 -12.70 -22.14 14.92
CA PRO A 204 -11.74 -21.95 16.00
C PRO A 204 -10.33 -21.50 15.55
N TYR A 205 -10.11 -21.19 14.28
CA TYR A 205 -8.78 -21.05 13.71
C TYR A 205 -8.29 -19.62 13.57
N VAL A 206 -9.14 -18.69 13.15
CA VAL A 206 -8.76 -17.30 12.84
C VAL A 206 -9.39 -16.35 13.84
N GLU A 207 -8.56 -15.59 14.54
CA GLU A 207 -8.98 -14.49 15.40
C GLU A 207 -9.00 -13.19 14.59
N PRO A 208 -9.97 -12.28 14.83
CA PRO A 208 -10.03 -11.00 14.15
C PRO A 208 -8.82 -10.12 14.46
N VAL A 209 -8.56 -9.14 13.59
CA VAL A 209 -7.46 -8.18 13.70
C VAL A 209 -7.98 -6.76 13.72
N ASP A 210 -7.15 -5.81 14.21
CA ASP A 210 -7.50 -4.39 14.26
C ASP A 210 -7.36 -3.69 12.91
N LYS A 211 -6.45 -4.17 12.04
CA LYS A 211 -6.21 -3.62 10.71
C LYS A 211 -5.80 -4.71 9.72
N ILE A 212 -6.27 -4.58 8.48
CA ILE A 212 -5.91 -5.46 7.36
C ILE A 212 -5.13 -4.66 6.32
N VAL A 213 -3.97 -5.17 5.93
CA VAL A 213 -3.08 -4.53 4.95
C VAL A 213 -2.65 -5.49 3.86
N GLY A 214 -2.13 -4.97 2.77
CA GLY A 214 -1.54 -5.73 1.67
C GLY A 214 -2.32 -5.62 0.36
N PRO A 215 -1.63 -5.80 -0.78
CA PRO A 215 -2.20 -5.74 -2.12
C PRO A 215 -3.06 -6.98 -2.41
N GLY A 216 -3.91 -6.89 -3.42
CA GLY A 216 -4.73 -8.02 -3.84
C GLY A 216 -5.52 -7.76 -5.11
N SER A 217 -6.18 -8.79 -5.60
CA SER A 217 -7.07 -8.70 -6.75
C SER A 217 -8.24 -7.74 -6.48
N PRO A 218 -8.99 -7.31 -7.51
CA PRO A 218 -10.19 -6.49 -7.31
C PRO A 218 -11.22 -7.09 -6.34
N TYR A 219 -11.28 -8.42 -6.21
CA TYR A 219 -12.12 -9.10 -5.21
C TYR A 219 -11.63 -8.86 -3.78
N VAL A 220 -10.32 -8.84 -3.57
CA VAL A 220 -9.71 -8.54 -2.26
C VAL A 220 -9.93 -7.08 -1.90
N VAL A 221 -9.77 -6.17 -2.86
CA VAL A 221 -10.02 -4.73 -2.68
C VAL A 221 -11.48 -4.47 -2.34
N ALA A 222 -12.43 -5.09 -3.06
CA ALA A 222 -13.86 -5.01 -2.77
C ALA A 222 -14.19 -5.56 -1.37
N ALA A 223 -13.55 -6.66 -0.95
CA ALA A 223 -13.72 -7.18 0.40
C ALA A 223 -13.20 -6.21 1.46
N LYS A 224 -12.01 -5.62 1.26
CA LYS A 224 -11.45 -4.57 2.15
C LYS A 224 -12.39 -3.37 2.26
N TYR A 225 -12.96 -2.92 1.14
CA TYR A 225 -13.97 -1.86 1.15
C TYR A 225 -15.17 -2.22 2.04
N LEU A 226 -15.74 -3.41 1.87
CA LEU A 226 -16.91 -3.86 2.63
C LEU A 226 -16.66 -3.96 4.13
N VAL A 227 -15.47 -4.40 4.55
CA VAL A 227 -15.12 -4.56 5.97
C VAL A 227 -14.56 -3.27 6.60
N SER A 228 -14.25 -2.23 5.82
CA SER A 228 -13.57 -1.01 6.30
C SER A 228 -14.35 -0.20 7.34
N ARG A 229 -15.64 -0.46 7.51
CA ARG A 229 -16.45 0.13 8.57
C ARG A 229 -16.21 -0.50 9.94
N ASP A 230 -15.77 -1.77 9.95
CA ASP A 230 -15.66 -2.59 11.16
C ASP A 230 -14.19 -2.82 11.56
N VAL A 231 -13.26 -2.77 10.59
CA VAL A 231 -11.83 -2.98 10.79
C VAL A 231 -11.01 -1.97 9.97
N GLY A 232 -9.86 -1.54 10.50
CA GLY A 232 -8.96 -0.66 9.74
C GLY A 232 -8.45 -1.34 8.46
N ILE A 233 -8.23 -0.56 7.41
CA ILE A 233 -7.55 -1.02 6.20
C ILE A 233 -6.40 -0.08 5.85
N ASP A 234 -5.44 -0.54 5.03
CA ASP A 234 -4.39 0.30 4.47
C ASP A 234 -4.98 1.25 3.40
N MET A 235 -5.39 0.69 2.27
CA MET A 235 -5.94 1.44 1.14
C MET A 235 -6.80 0.55 0.24
N LEU A 236 -7.52 1.19 -0.67
CA LEU A 236 -8.22 0.53 -1.77
C LEU A 236 -7.34 0.68 -3.02
N ALA A 237 -6.41 -0.27 -3.19
CA ALA A 237 -5.51 -0.26 -4.33
C ALA A 237 -6.21 -0.71 -5.61
N GLY A 238 -6.07 0.05 -6.68
CA GLY A 238 -6.45 -0.33 -8.04
C GLY A 238 -5.33 -1.11 -8.75
N PRO A 239 -5.38 -1.16 -10.09
CA PRO A 239 -4.29 -1.68 -10.89
C PRO A 239 -3.00 -0.90 -10.69
N SER A 240 -1.86 -1.58 -10.85
CA SER A 240 -0.54 -0.95 -10.71
C SER A 240 -0.26 0.08 -11.82
N GLU A 241 0.37 1.18 -11.43
CA GLU A 241 0.62 2.35 -12.28
C GLU A 241 2.06 2.85 -12.13
N VAL A 242 2.72 3.13 -13.24
CA VAL A 242 3.94 3.96 -13.25
C VAL A 242 3.74 5.15 -14.16
N MET A 243 4.20 6.31 -13.72
CA MET A 243 4.36 7.48 -14.57
C MET A 243 5.82 7.89 -14.59
N ILE A 244 6.38 8.03 -15.79
CA ILE A 244 7.74 8.49 -16.00
C ILE A 244 7.68 9.89 -16.63
N ILE A 245 8.33 10.85 -16.00
CA ILE A 245 8.62 12.15 -16.60
C ILE A 245 10.06 12.13 -17.07
N ALA A 246 10.28 12.18 -18.37
CA ALA A 246 11.59 12.10 -18.95
C ALA A 246 11.94 13.36 -19.73
N SER A 247 13.02 14.01 -19.34
CA SER A 247 13.58 15.15 -20.07
C SER A 247 14.45 14.68 -21.26
N LYS A 248 14.68 15.57 -22.22
CA LYS A 248 15.48 15.26 -23.43
C LYS A 248 16.84 14.67 -23.13
N ASP A 249 17.48 15.07 -22.05
CA ASP A 249 18.81 14.57 -21.64
C ASP A 249 18.78 13.13 -21.11
N ALA A 250 17.58 12.52 -20.90
CA ALA A 250 17.41 11.10 -20.63
C ALA A 250 17.53 10.21 -21.89
N GLN A 251 17.85 10.74 -23.07
CA GLN A 251 17.98 9.98 -24.32
C GLN A 251 18.96 8.80 -24.22
N LYS A 252 19.97 8.88 -23.35
CA LYS A 252 20.92 7.78 -23.08
C LYS A 252 20.30 6.60 -22.33
N ASP A 253 19.16 6.82 -21.67
CA ASP A 253 18.49 5.85 -20.78
C ASP A 253 17.26 5.19 -21.44
N VAL A 254 17.06 5.35 -22.76
CA VAL A 254 15.88 4.85 -23.52
C VAL A 254 15.57 3.38 -23.22
N GLU A 255 16.59 2.52 -23.14
CA GLU A 255 16.37 1.09 -22.85
C GLU A 255 15.84 0.87 -21.45
N ARG A 256 16.42 1.54 -20.46
CA ARG A 256 15.99 1.46 -19.06
C ARG A 256 14.55 1.97 -18.91
N LEU A 257 14.23 3.14 -19.47
CA LEU A 257 12.88 3.72 -19.38
C LEU A 257 11.82 2.84 -20.07
N ALA A 258 12.18 2.22 -21.19
CA ALA A 258 11.31 1.26 -21.85
C ALA A 258 11.08 0.01 -20.99
N LEU A 259 12.10 -0.47 -20.28
CA LEU A 259 11.98 -1.60 -19.35
C LEU A 259 11.15 -1.22 -18.11
N ASP A 260 11.29 -0.01 -17.56
CA ASP A 260 10.51 0.44 -16.41
C ASP A 260 9.00 0.55 -16.74
N LEU A 261 8.64 1.03 -17.93
CA LEU A 261 7.26 1.01 -18.43
C LEU A 261 6.73 -0.43 -18.57
N LEU A 262 7.53 -1.33 -19.10
CA LEU A 262 7.16 -2.74 -19.29
C LEU A 262 7.08 -3.50 -17.98
N ALA A 263 7.99 -3.24 -17.05
CA ALA A 263 7.99 -3.85 -15.71
C ALA A 263 6.68 -3.57 -14.96
N GLN A 264 6.14 -2.36 -15.10
CA GLN A 264 4.85 -2.05 -14.50
C GLN A 264 3.69 -2.67 -15.27
N ALA A 265 3.74 -2.65 -16.60
CA ALA A 265 2.71 -3.24 -17.44
C ALA A 265 2.59 -4.77 -17.26
N GLU A 266 3.67 -5.48 -16.89
CA GLU A 266 3.64 -6.94 -16.66
C GLU A 266 2.91 -7.38 -15.38
N HIS A 267 2.58 -6.46 -14.47
CA HIS A 267 1.76 -6.78 -13.29
C HIS A 267 0.34 -7.27 -13.63
N GLY A 268 -0.14 -7.01 -14.85
CA GLY A 268 -1.42 -7.53 -15.34
C GLY A 268 -2.05 -6.67 -16.43
N ILE A 269 -3.12 -7.19 -17.02
CA ILE A 269 -3.80 -6.58 -18.17
C ILE A 269 -4.44 -5.21 -17.90
N LEU A 270 -4.65 -4.88 -16.61
CA LEU A 270 -5.21 -3.61 -16.18
C LEU A 270 -4.12 -2.62 -15.74
N SER A 271 -2.87 -3.07 -15.62
CA SER A 271 -1.74 -2.21 -15.22
C SER A 271 -1.35 -1.27 -16.36
N ILE A 272 -0.74 -0.15 -16.01
CA ILE A 272 -0.41 0.88 -16.97
C ILE A 272 0.96 1.47 -16.73
N GLY A 273 1.63 1.76 -17.84
CA GLY A 273 2.78 2.64 -17.87
C GLY A 273 2.44 3.94 -18.61
N VAL A 274 2.80 5.08 -18.03
CA VAL A 274 2.65 6.40 -18.64
C VAL A 274 4.01 7.05 -18.78
N LEU A 275 4.35 7.49 -19.98
CA LEU A 275 5.49 8.37 -20.24
C LEU A 275 4.98 9.77 -20.54
N ALA A 276 5.52 10.79 -19.90
CA ALA A 276 5.34 12.18 -20.24
C ALA A 276 6.69 12.85 -20.52
N THR A 277 6.82 13.54 -21.63
CA THR A 277 8.07 14.20 -22.05
C THR A 277 7.78 15.41 -22.93
N ASP A 278 8.68 16.38 -22.91
CA ASP A 278 8.71 17.52 -23.82
C ASP A 278 9.49 17.22 -25.13
N SER A 279 10.03 15.99 -25.26
CA SER A 279 10.84 15.57 -26.41
C SER A 279 10.14 14.52 -27.25
N ARG A 280 9.67 14.92 -28.43
CA ARG A 280 9.11 13.99 -29.42
C ARG A 280 10.13 12.90 -29.83
N GLU A 281 11.41 13.26 -29.97
CA GLU A 281 12.46 12.32 -30.36
C GLU A 281 12.63 11.22 -29.29
N LEU A 282 12.68 11.59 -28.00
CA LEU A 282 12.76 10.67 -26.90
C LEU A 282 11.52 9.76 -26.84
N ALA A 283 10.32 10.33 -26.99
CA ALA A 283 9.08 9.57 -27.01
C ALA A 283 9.09 8.47 -28.09
N LEU A 284 9.46 8.82 -29.31
CA LEU A 284 9.53 7.85 -30.43
C LEU A 284 10.60 6.78 -30.18
N SER A 285 11.77 7.17 -29.66
CA SER A 285 12.84 6.22 -29.32
C SER A 285 12.42 5.20 -28.27
N ILE A 286 11.66 5.63 -27.25
CA ILE A 286 11.12 4.75 -26.20
C ILE A 286 10.05 3.83 -26.78
N ILE A 287 9.13 4.33 -27.62
CA ILE A 287 8.11 3.51 -28.29
C ILE A 287 8.75 2.41 -29.13
N ASP A 288 9.74 2.75 -29.96
CA ASP A 288 10.45 1.79 -30.80
C ASP A 288 11.16 0.72 -29.94
N LYS A 289 11.76 1.14 -28.82
CA LYS A 289 12.44 0.22 -27.90
C LYS A 289 11.44 -0.72 -27.20
N VAL A 290 10.32 -0.21 -26.71
CA VAL A 290 9.23 -1.02 -26.14
C VAL A 290 8.73 -2.03 -27.16
N ALA A 291 8.45 -1.60 -28.39
CA ALA A 291 7.99 -2.48 -29.46
C ALA A 291 9.02 -3.57 -29.79
N MET A 292 10.32 -3.23 -29.78
CA MET A 292 11.41 -4.17 -29.98
C MET A 292 11.49 -5.21 -28.86
N LEU A 293 11.42 -4.78 -27.59
CA LEU A 293 11.49 -5.65 -26.42
C LEU A 293 10.29 -6.61 -26.32
N MET A 294 9.15 -6.24 -26.93
CA MET A 294 7.92 -7.03 -26.91
C MET A 294 7.85 -8.08 -28.03
N ARG A 295 8.70 -8.02 -29.08
CA ARG A 295 8.59 -8.86 -30.29
C ARG A 295 8.52 -10.35 -30.00
N ASP A 296 9.28 -10.83 -29.04
CA ASP A 296 9.44 -12.24 -28.73
C ASP A 296 8.74 -12.65 -27.41
N ARG A 297 7.91 -11.77 -26.84
CA ARG A 297 7.20 -12.03 -25.60
C ARG A 297 5.71 -12.21 -25.86
N SER A 298 5.16 -13.37 -25.48
CA SER A 298 3.76 -13.76 -25.70
C SER A 298 2.83 -13.38 -24.55
N ASN A 299 3.35 -12.75 -23.48
CA ASN A 299 2.55 -12.44 -22.29
C ASN A 299 1.59 -11.28 -22.56
N GLU A 300 0.34 -11.43 -22.12
CA GLU A 300 -0.59 -10.31 -22.05
C GLU A 300 -0.10 -9.33 -20.97
N ILE A 301 0.20 -8.12 -21.36
CA ILE A 301 0.59 -7.03 -20.48
C ILE A 301 -0.46 -5.93 -20.51
N GLY A 302 -0.36 -5.00 -19.57
CA GLY A 302 -1.16 -3.77 -19.52
C GLY A 302 -0.91 -2.83 -20.70
N SER A 303 -1.40 -1.61 -20.61
CA SER A 303 -1.27 -0.58 -21.64
C SER A 303 -0.15 0.41 -21.32
N ILE A 304 0.50 0.93 -22.39
CA ILE A 304 1.50 1.98 -22.29
C ILE A 304 1.00 3.21 -23.03
N TYR A 305 0.98 4.35 -22.33
CA TYR A 305 0.54 5.64 -22.83
C TYR A 305 1.71 6.61 -22.86
N VAL A 306 1.98 7.19 -24.01
CA VAL A 306 3.06 8.14 -24.21
C VAL A 306 2.48 9.50 -24.55
N PHE A 307 2.82 10.50 -23.76
CA PHE A 307 2.39 11.88 -23.95
C PHE A 307 3.58 12.77 -24.26
N VAL A 308 3.44 13.55 -25.33
CA VAL A 308 4.36 14.64 -25.65
C VAL A 308 3.65 15.95 -25.32
N LEU A 309 4.21 16.70 -24.35
CA LEU A 309 3.69 17.99 -23.89
C LEU A 309 4.65 19.13 -24.28
N ASP A 310 4.19 20.35 -24.15
CA ASP A 310 4.95 21.55 -24.58
C ASP A 310 6.16 21.85 -23.68
N SER A 311 6.15 21.40 -22.42
CA SER A 311 7.24 21.63 -21.47
C SER A 311 7.29 20.54 -20.37
N LEU A 312 8.41 20.46 -19.67
CA LEU A 312 8.55 19.60 -18.48
C LEU A 312 7.66 20.07 -17.32
N GLU A 313 7.39 21.37 -17.21
CA GLU A 313 6.46 21.91 -16.23
C GLU A 313 5.04 21.39 -16.48
N GLU A 314 4.60 21.31 -17.73
CA GLU A 314 3.32 20.69 -18.09
C GLU A 314 3.33 19.19 -17.77
N CYS A 315 4.45 18.49 -17.96
CA CYS A 315 4.60 17.08 -17.57
C CYS A 315 4.43 16.90 -16.04
N ILE A 316 5.04 17.76 -15.21
CA ILE A 316 4.87 17.74 -13.75
C ILE A 316 3.43 18.05 -13.34
N THR A 317 2.82 19.08 -13.95
CA THR A 317 1.41 19.41 -13.70
C THR A 317 0.50 18.23 -14.04
N PHE A 318 0.77 17.56 -15.16
CA PHE A 318 0.05 16.36 -15.56
C PHE A 318 0.23 15.22 -14.53
N ALA A 319 1.45 14.99 -14.01
CA ALA A 319 1.69 14.01 -12.97
C ALA A 319 0.91 14.35 -11.68
N ASN A 320 0.88 15.60 -11.26
CA ASN A 320 0.10 16.05 -10.10
C ASN A 320 -1.40 15.86 -10.31
N LEU A 321 -1.91 16.01 -11.53
CA LEU A 321 -3.31 15.69 -11.88
C LEU A 321 -3.60 14.19 -11.91
N VAL A 322 -2.65 13.36 -12.32
CA VAL A 322 -2.78 11.88 -12.29
C VAL A 322 -2.66 11.37 -10.87
N ALA A 323 -1.73 11.91 -10.09
CA ALA A 323 -1.34 11.42 -8.75
C ALA A 323 -0.98 9.92 -8.80
N PRO A 324 0.06 9.53 -9.55
CA PRO A 324 0.37 8.13 -9.83
C PRO A 324 0.86 7.38 -8.60
N GLU A 325 0.76 6.06 -8.65
CA GLU A 325 1.35 5.14 -7.67
C GLU A 325 2.88 5.33 -7.61
N HIS A 326 3.54 5.16 -8.73
CA HIS A 326 4.97 5.42 -8.90
C HIS A 326 5.18 6.58 -9.87
N LEU A 327 6.06 7.50 -9.49
CA LEU A 327 6.56 8.56 -10.35
C LEU A 327 8.07 8.43 -10.48
N GLU A 328 8.56 8.30 -11.70
CA GLU A 328 9.99 8.41 -12.00
C GLU A 328 10.30 9.76 -12.67
N LEU A 329 11.30 10.46 -12.15
CA LEU A 329 11.89 11.63 -12.79
C LEU A 329 13.20 11.22 -13.46
N ALA A 330 13.24 11.23 -14.79
CA ALA A 330 14.36 10.75 -15.60
C ALA A 330 15.04 11.88 -16.39
N GLY A 331 16.36 11.99 -16.24
CA GLY A 331 17.19 13.07 -16.74
C GLY A 331 17.40 14.17 -15.72
N GLU A 332 18.47 14.96 -15.92
CA GLU A 332 18.85 16.02 -14.97
C GLU A 332 17.80 17.12 -14.91
N SER A 333 17.30 17.55 -16.08
CA SER A 333 16.29 18.61 -16.13
C SER A 333 14.98 18.23 -15.47
N ALA A 334 14.50 16.98 -15.63
CA ALA A 334 13.31 16.48 -14.94
C ALA A 334 13.56 16.36 -13.42
N SER A 335 14.73 15.89 -13.02
CA SER A 335 15.09 15.71 -11.61
C SER A 335 15.10 17.00 -10.80
N GLN A 336 15.45 18.12 -11.43
CA GLN A 336 15.43 19.46 -10.81
C GLN A 336 14.03 19.95 -10.47
N LEU A 337 12.99 19.34 -11.02
CA LEU A 337 11.61 19.71 -10.77
C LEU A 337 10.94 18.93 -9.63
N ILE A 338 11.70 18.13 -8.86
CA ILE A 338 11.18 17.29 -7.78
C ILE A 338 10.36 18.07 -6.76
N ASP A 339 10.76 19.28 -6.41
CA ASP A 339 10.05 20.13 -5.45
C ASP A 339 8.70 20.67 -5.97
N LYS A 340 8.40 20.50 -7.26
CA LYS A 340 7.10 20.82 -7.86
C LYS A 340 6.15 19.63 -7.88
N VAL A 341 6.61 18.44 -7.50
CA VAL A 341 5.76 17.25 -7.38
C VAL A 341 5.00 17.30 -6.07
N GLU A 342 3.68 17.34 -6.16
CA GLU A 342 2.77 17.39 -5.01
C GLU A 342 2.10 16.04 -4.74
N ASN A 343 1.85 15.24 -5.79
CA ASN A 343 1.02 14.06 -5.73
C ASN A 343 1.71 12.85 -6.40
N ALA A 344 2.30 11.96 -5.59
CA ALA A 344 2.78 10.65 -6.02
C ALA A 344 2.82 9.70 -4.82
N GLY A 345 2.61 8.40 -5.03
CA GLY A 345 2.72 7.38 -3.98
C GLY A 345 4.17 7.16 -3.57
N ALA A 346 5.07 7.07 -4.56
CA ALA A 346 6.52 7.05 -4.39
C ALA A 346 7.19 7.76 -5.56
N ILE A 347 8.36 8.38 -5.32
CA ILE A 347 9.12 9.07 -6.34
C ILE A 347 10.51 8.42 -6.43
N THR A 348 10.95 8.09 -7.65
CA THR A 348 12.32 7.71 -7.95
C THR A 348 12.99 8.75 -8.85
N VAL A 349 14.29 8.95 -8.69
CA VAL A 349 15.05 9.94 -9.46
C VAL A 349 16.21 9.22 -10.16
N ASN A 350 16.16 9.16 -11.48
CA ASN A 350 17.13 8.46 -12.32
C ASN A 350 17.40 7.00 -11.86
N THR A 351 16.38 6.37 -11.28
CA THR A 351 16.47 5.06 -10.63
C THR A 351 15.28 4.21 -11.05
N PRO A 352 15.51 2.96 -11.45
CA PRO A 352 14.41 2.04 -11.77
C PRO A 352 13.43 1.89 -10.62
N VAL A 353 12.13 1.98 -10.92
CA VAL A 353 11.05 1.77 -9.96
C VAL A 353 11.15 0.40 -9.29
N ALA A 354 11.55 -0.63 -10.04
CA ALA A 354 11.75 -1.98 -9.53
C ALA A 354 12.68 -2.08 -8.31
N LEU A 355 13.64 -1.17 -8.15
CA LEU A 355 14.49 -1.16 -6.94
C LEU A 355 13.67 -0.84 -5.69
N THR A 356 12.72 0.10 -5.78
CA THR A 356 11.78 0.44 -4.69
C THR A 356 10.83 -0.71 -4.42
N ASP A 357 10.35 -1.39 -5.47
CA ASP A 357 9.42 -2.51 -5.32
C ASP A 357 10.00 -3.70 -4.55
N PHE A 358 11.31 -3.90 -4.62
CA PHE A 358 11.89 -5.12 -4.05
C PHE A 358 12.81 -4.89 -2.85
N SER A 359 13.57 -3.77 -2.78
CA SER A 359 14.66 -3.72 -1.79
C SER A 359 15.11 -2.34 -1.32
N ALA A 360 14.61 -1.23 -1.87
CA ALA A 360 15.14 0.11 -1.54
C ALA A 360 14.76 0.64 -0.13
N GLY A 361 13.87 -0.04 0.60
CA GLY A 361 13.48 0.36 1.95
C GLY A 361 12.03 0.84 2.08
N PRO A 362 11.54 1.85 1.35
CA PRO A 362 10.12 2.22 1.36
C PRO A 362 9.22 1.07 0.91
N SER A 363 8.02 0.99 1.48
CA SER A 363 7.06 -0.04 1.09
C SER A 363 6.51 0.21 -0.31
N HIS A 364 6.39 -0.85 -1.11
CA HIS A 364 5.72 -0.83 -2.41
C HIS A 364 4.18 -0.93 -2.33
N VAL A 365 3.62 -1.01 -1.13
CA VAL A 365 2.16 -0.93 -0.97
C VAL A 365 1.78 0.54 -1.04
N LEU A 366 1.45 0.98 -2.23
CA LEU A 366 1.28 2.38 -2.60
C LEU A 366 -0.17 2.71 -2.98
N PRO A 367 -0.57 3.99 -2.84
CA PRO A 367 -1.89 4.44 -3.28
C PRO A 367 -1.95 4.50 -4.81
N THR A 368 -3.01 3.93 -5.38
CA THR A 368 -3.28 3.89 -6.82
C THR A 368 -4.54 4.69 -7.17
N GLY A 369 -4.84 4.86 -8.45
CA GLY A 369 -6.09 5.48 -8.92
C GLY A 369 -6.26 6.91 -8.44
N GLY A 370 -5.17 7.66 -8.31
CA GLY A 370 -5.16 9.04 -7.86
C GLY A 370 -5.26 9.22 -6.34
N SER A 371 -5.20 8.15 -5.55
CA SER A 371 -5.26 8.23 -4.07
C SER A 371 -4.01 8.85 -3.45
N ALA A 372 -2.93 9.00 -4.23
CA ALA A 372 -1.71 9.68 -3.80
C ALA A 372 -1.92 11.19 -3.47
N ARG A 373 -3.12 11.76 -3.79
CA ARG A 373 -3.50 13.12 -3.38
C ARG A 373 -3.68 13.30 -1.88
N TRP A 374 -3.94 12.23 -1.14
CA TRP A 374 -4.25 12.33 0.31
C TRP A 374 -3.53 11.28 1.17
N ARG A 375 -2.74 10.41 0.57
CA ARG A 375 -1.90 9.47 1.34
C ARG A 375 -0.66 9.07 0.57
N GLY A 376 0.40 8.75 1.33
CA GLY A 376 1.61 8.11 0.84
C GLY A 376 1.54 6.58 0.91
N GLY A 377 2.68 5.94 0.64
CA GLY A 377 2.85 4.51 0.78
C GLY A 377 2.71 4.00 2.22
N LEU A 378 2.51 2.70 2.35
CA LEU A 378 2.43 2.03 3.64
C LEU A 378 3.72 2.24 4.44
N SER A 379 3.58 2.64 5.68
CA SER A 379 4.70 2.95 6.57
C SER A 379 4.40 2.56 8.02
N THR A 380 5.35 2.76 8.93
CA THR A 380 5.14 2.57 10.37
C THR A 380 4.01 3.42 10.94
N TYR A 381 3.68 4.56 10.32
CA TYR A 381 2.53 5.39 10.71
C TYR A 381 1.19 4.69 10.52
N ASP A 382 1.10 3.75 9.59
CA ASP A 382 -0.12 2.96 9.36
C ASP A 382 -0.42 1.96 10.47
N PHE A 383 0.55 1.68 11.32
CA PHE A 383 0.50 0.65 12.37
C PHE A 383 0.47 1.21 13.79
N VAL A 384 0.37 2.53 13.93
CA VAL A 384 0.22 3.20 15.23
C VAL A 384 -1.03 4.08 15.25
N LYS A 385 -1.55 4.32 16.45
CA LYS A 385 -2.51 5.37 16.76
C LYS A 385 -1.77 6.53 17.41
N LEU A 386 -1.95 7.74 16.89
CA LEU A 386 -1.43 8.95 17.52
C LEU A 386 -2.47 9.43 18.55
N VAL A 387 -2.18 9.22 19.84
CA VAL A 387 -3.08 9.57 20.95
C VAL A 387 -2.54 10.79 21.66
N ALA A 388 -3.37 11.84 21.72
CA ALA A 388 -3.05 13.02 22.51
C ALA A 388 -3.36 12.78 23.99
N VAL A 389 -2.37 13.02 24.86
CA VAL A 389 -2.52 13.02 26.31
C VAL A 389 -2.37 14.45 26.77
N THR A 390 -3.41 15.01 27.40
CA THR A 390 -3.42 16.39 27.90
C THR A 390 -3.33 16.39 29.43
N GLU A 391 -2.44 17.20 29.98
CA GLU A 391 -2.22 17.38 31.41
C GLU A 391 -2.18 18.87 31.76
N VAL A 392 -2.88 19.29 32.77
CA VAL A 392 -2.77 20.64 33.32
C VAL A 392 -1.64 20.65 34.33
N LEU A 393 -0.60 21.42 34.08
CA LEU A 393 0.58 21.55 34.96
C LEU A 393 0.38 22.61 36.05
N ASP A 394 -0.32 23.69 35.71
CA ASP A 394 -0.58 24.81 36.62
C ASP A 394 -1.98 25.38 36.35
N LEU A 395 -2.90 25.12 37.29
CA LEU A 395 -4.28 25.55 37.16
C LEU A 395 -4.43 27.08 37.18
N LYS A 396 -3.56 27.81 37.87
CA LYS A 396 -3.61 29.27 37.91
C LYS A 396 -3.27 29.84 36.54
N VAL A 397 -2.26 29.28 35.92
CA VAL A 397 -1.85 29.67 34.54
C VAL A 397 -2.88 29.21 33.51
N ALA A 398 -3.49 28.03 33.70
CA ALA A 398 -4.51 27.48 32.81
C ALA A 398 -5.91 28.12 32.99
N SER A 399 -6.08 29.03 33.94
CA SER A 399 -7.39 29.63 34.28
C SER A 399 -8.09 30.30 33.09
N GLU A 400 -7.32 30.93 32.18
CA GLU A 400 -7.86 31.56 30.97
C GLU A 400 -8.42 30.50 30.00
N LEU A 401 -7.74 29.35 29.82
CA LEU A 401 -8.26 28.25 29.01
C LEU A 401 -9.51 27.63 29.61
N VAL A 402 -9.55 27.45 30.91
CA VAL A 402 -10.70 26.89 31.64
C VAL A 402 -11.90 27.83 31.47
N GLU A 403 -11.73 29.14 31.65
CA GLU A 403 -12.81 30.10 31.46
C GLU A 403 -13.33 30.15 30.03
N ALA A 404 -12.43 30.15 29.07
CA ALA A 404 -12.82 30.09 27.64
C ALA A 404 -13.61 28.81 27.33
N ALA A 405 -13.18 27.66 27.84
CA ALA A 405 -13.87 26.39 27.65
C ALA A 405 -15.27 26.39 28.28
N LYS A 406 -15.43 27.01 29.49
CA LYS A 406 -16.74 27.16 30.16
C LYS A 406 -17.71 27.98 29.29
N ILE A 407 -17.24 29.10 28.78
CA ILE A 407 -18.07 29.97 27.93
C ILE A 407 -18.50 29.22 26.67
N LEU A 408 -17.58 28.51 26.01
CA LEU A 408 -17.90 27.72 24.83
C LEU A 408 -18.90 26.59 25.13
N ALA A 409 -18.71 25.86 26.21
CA ALA A 409 -19.65 24.83 26.67
C ALA A 409 -21.06 25.39 26.94
N GLU A 410 -21.15 26.58 27.50
CA GLU A 410 -22.43 27.27 27.72
C GLU A 410 -23.12 27.67 26.44
N VAL A 411 -22.36 28.24 25.48
CA VAL A 411 -22.90 28.63 24.16
C VAL A 411 -23.40 27.42 23.38
N GLU A 412 -22.72 26.29 23.51
CA GLU A 412 -23.09 25.02 22.84
C GLU A 412 -24.20 24.26 23.62
N GLY A 413 -24.61 24.72 24.81
CA GLY A 413 -25.65 24.11 25.60
C GLY A 413 -25.20 22.87 26.39
N PHE A 414 -23.89 22.65 26.57
CA PHE A 414 -23.30 21.51 27.27
C PHE A 414 -23.10 21.82 28.76
N ASN A 415 -24.16 21.83 29.57
CA ASN A 415 -24.12 22.22 30.94
C ASN A 415 -23.18 21.33 31.78
N PHE A 416 -23.17 20.01 31.62
CA PHE A 416 -22.27 19.12 32.36
C PHE A 416 -20.80 19.33 32.00
N HIS A 417 -20.47 19.75 30.80
CA HIS A 417 -19.09 20.16 30.47
C HIS A 417 -18.69 21.40 31.24
N LYS A 418 -19.57 22.39 31.34
CA LYS A 418 -19.35 23.61 32.11
C LYS A 418 -19.15 23.27 33.61
N GLU A 419 -20.05 22.48 34.18
CA GLU A 419 -19.99 22.08 35.62
C GLU A 419 -18.70 21.28 35.92
N SER A 420 -18.27 20.41 35.02
CA SER A 420 -17.00 19.67 35.14
C SER A 420 -15.77 20.57 35.18
N LEU A 421 -15.77 21.64 34.34
CA LEU A 421 -14.71 22.65 34.36
C LEU A 421 -14.73 23.53 35.60
N GLU A 422 -15.91 23.81 36.15
CA GLU A 422 -16.06 24.52 37.43
C GLU A 422 -15.50 23.73 38.60
N GLU A 423 -15.71 22.41 38.64
CA GLU A 423 -15.11 21.52 39.64
C GLU A 423 -13.58 21.44 39.56
N LEU A 424 -12.99 21.57 38.38
CA LEU A 424 -11.55 21.54 38.21
C LEU A 424 -10.82 22.68 38.93
N ILE A 425 -11.49 23.84 39.11
CA ILE A 425 -10.91 25.06 39.71
C ILE A 425 -11.37 25.32 41.16
N ARG A 426 -12.23 24.46 41.71
CA ARG A 426 -12.60 24.45 43.15
C ARG A 426 -11.51 23.82 43.99
#